data_1e5da9cb2b314ff97eeac4366895caf3
#
_entry.id   1e5da9cb2b314ff97eeac4366895caf3
#
_cell.length_a   1.000
_cell.length_b   1.000
_cell.length_c   1.000
_cell.angle_alpha   90.00
_cell.angle_beta   90.00
_cell.angle_gamma   90.00
#
_symmetry.space_group_name_H-M   'P 1'
#
loop_
_entity.id
_entity.type
_entity.pdbx_description
1 polymer ?
#
loop_
_entity_poly.entity_id
_entity_poly.type
_entity_poly.pdbx_seq_one_letter_code
_entity_poly.pdbx_strand_id
1 'polypeptide(L)'
;MTGTTTGTGTGLPKGFRDAAQGWPELHRIPHPKGRLPLLGDVRGVNRSTPLQDSLRFGAELGPIFRRKAFGKEFVFIGGTRLAADLADESRFAKHVGLGIANLRPVAGDGLFTAHNHEPNWQLAHDVLAPGFSREAMAAYHPMMLEVAARLTAGWDRAAADGATVDVPGDMTKLTLETISRTGFGHDFGSFERTRPHPFVTAMVGTLSYAQRLNGLPFPALLRRAAKRNEADIAFLNDTVDDLVRARKAGGGGDGDLLDRMLETAHPETGERLSAENVRRQVITFLVAGHETTSGALSFALHYLSLHPEVTARARAEVDRVWGDSEVPGYEQVAKLRYVRRVLDETLRLWPTAPAFAREALEDTVLAGEHPMRRGAWALVLISLLHRDPEAWGPDAERFDPDRFDAAQVRARPAHAFKPWGTGARACIGRQFALHEATLVLGLLLRRYELRADPAYRLQVTERLTLMPEGLRLGLERRTPAPGKAVEDHTATAPLEKPTNTGPTDTDLTSAGPTNSGPTHPDLAGPGPTGTAAPAPAPASPPGCPVHRPAD
;
A
#
# COMPACT_ATOMS: atom_id res chain seq x y z
N MET A 1 7.45 -43.25 31.40
CA MET A 1 8.70 -42.90 30.71
C MET A 1 8.46 -43.13 29.22
N THR A 2 8.05 -42.13 28.50
CA THR A 2 8.09 -42.06 27.02
C THR A 2 8.40 -40.63 26.67
N GLY A 3 9.67 -40.40 26.30
CA GLY A 3 10.20 -39.10 25.93
C GLY A 3 9.72 -38.71 24.53
N THR A 4 9.04 -37.57 24.43
CA THR A 4 8.75 -36.87 23.21
C THR A 4 9.95 -35.98 22.86
N THR A 5 10.77 -36.42 21.92
CA THR A 5 11.81 -35.63 21.28
C THR A 5 11.15 -34.61 20.35
N THR A 6 11.17 -33.35 20.76
CA THR A 6 10.86 -32.21 19.89
C THR A 6 12.03 -32.00 18.91
N GLY A 7 11.86 -32.54 17.72
CA GLY A 7 12.79 -32.27 16.62
C GLY A 7 12.64 -30.82 16.13
N THR A 8 13.66 -30.00 16.38
CA THR A 8 13.83 -28.69 15.74
C THR A 8 14.21 -28.89 14.27
N GLY A 9 13.20 -29.18 13.46
CA GLY A 9 13.35 -29.24 12.01
C GLY A 9 13.40 -27.83 11.44
N THR A 10 14.58 -27.33 11.09
CA THR A 10 14.80 -26.14 10.25
C THR A 10 14.41 -26.39 8.79
N GLY A 11 13.25 -26.96 8.56
CA GLY A 11 12.67 -27.16 7.22
C GLY A 11 11.71 -26.02 6.91
N LEU A 12 11.79 -25.47 5.70
CA LEU A 12 10.79 -24.59 5.12
C LEU A 12 9.38 -25.18 5.36
N PRO A 13 8.36 -24.35 5.67
CA PRO A 13 7.00 -24.82 5.91
C PRO A 13 6.54 -25.76 4.79
N LYS A 14 6.01 -26.94 5.15
CA LYS A 14 5.36 -27.88 4.22
C LYS A 14 4.17 -27.17 3.58
N GLY A 15 4.31 -26.63 2.40
CA GLY A 15 3.27 -25.86 1.69
C GLY A 15 3.83 -24.87 0.70
N PHE A 16 5.12 -24.65 0.68
CA PHE A 16 5.76 -23.76 -0.29
C PHE A 16 5.85 -24.49 -1.64
N ARG A 17 4.76 -24.42 -2.43
CA ARG A 17 4.82 -24.90 -3.83
C ARG A 17 5.62 -23.87 -4.63
N ASP A 18 6.55 -24.36 -5.46
CA ASP A 18 7.22 -23.56 -6.49
C ASP A 18 6.14 -22.90 -7.37
N ALA A 19 6.22 -21.59 -7.61
CA ALA A 19 5.28 -20.88 -8.48
C ALA A 19 5.14 -21.57 -9.83
N ALA A 20 6.23 -22.15 -10.34
CA ALA A 20 6.28 -22.87 -11.61
C ALA A 20 5.41 -24.12 -11.67
N GLN A 21 5.14 -24.80 -10.55
CA GLN A 21 4.46 -26.10 -10.55
C GLN A 21 3.02 -26.08 -11.04
N GLY A 22 2.40 -24.91 -11.09
CA GLY A 22 1.02 -24.74 -11.52
C GLY A 22 0.85 -24.12 -12.91
N TRP A 23 1.90 -23.95 -13.70
CA TRP A 23 1.85 -23.32 -15.02
C TRP A 23 2.13 -24.35 -16.12
N PRO A 24 1.10 -24.94 -16.76
CA PRO A 24 1.29 -25.98 -17.80
C PRO A 24 2.16 -25.53 -18.96
N GLU A 25 2.05 -24.27 -19.37
CA GLU A 25 2.78 -23.67 -20.48
C GLU A 25 3.90 -22.73 -20.03
N LEU A 26 4.50 -22.98 -18.87
CA LEU A 26 5.57 -22.15 -18.31
C LEU A 26 6.71 -21.88 -19.32
N HIS A 27 7.00 -22.86 -20.20
CA HIS A 27 8.06 -22.75 -21.20
C HIS A 27 7.82 -21.62 -22.21
N ARG A 28 6.58 -21.21 -22.45
CA ARG A 28 6.21 -20.09 -23.33
C ARG A 28 6.42 -18.72 -22.69
N ILE A 29 6.52 -18.66 -21.36
CA ILE A 29 6.75 -17.40 -20.64
C ILE A 29 8.23 -17.02 -20.78
N PRO A 30 8.56 -15.80 -21.27
CA PRO A 30 9.93 -15.37 -21.49
C PRO A 30 10.74 -15.31 -20.20
N HIS A 31 12.05 -15.46 -20.33
CA HIS A 31 12.99 -15.37 -19.20
C HIS A 31 14.30 -14.68 -19.61
N PRO A 32 15.08 -14.13 -18.66
CA PRO A 32 16.35 -13.48 -18.96
C PRO A 32 17.31 -14.39 -19.73
N LYS A 33 18.07 -13.81 -20.64
CA LYS A 33 19.14 -14.50 -21.37
C LYS A 33 20.30 -14.87 -20.43
N GLY A 34 21.02 -15.93 -20.76
CA GLY A 34 22.22 -16.32 -20.00
C GLY A 34 21.93 -17.04 -18.68
N ARG A 35 20.77 -17.70 -18.58
CA ARG A 35 20.41 -18.60 -17.47
C ARG A 35 21.49 -19.67 -17.24
N LEU A 36 21.97 -19.78 -16.01
CA LEU A 36 22.97 -20.78 -15.64
C LEU A 36 22.30 -22.11 -15.24
N PRO A 37 22.87 -23.27 -15.65
CA PRO A 37 22.44 -24.55 -15.10
C PRO A 37 22.52 -24.51 -13.56
N LEU A 38 21.54 -25.11 -12.87
CA LEU A 38 21.39 -25.18 -11.41
C LEU A 38 21.15 -23.83 -10.69
N LEU A 39 21.90 -22.77 -11.03
CA LEU A 39 21.81 -21.48 -10.35
C LEU A 39 20.65 -20.62 -10.86
N GLY A 40 20.27 -20.76 -12.14
CA GLY A 40 19.21 -19.96 -12.75
C GLY A 40 19.66 -18.58 -13.24
N ASP A 41 18.80 -17.58 -13.12
CA ASP A 41 18.97 -16.23 -13.65
C ASP A 41 19.65 -15.33 -12.62
N VAL A 42 20.88 -15.70 -12.23
CA VAL A 42 21.68 -15.00 -11.20
C VAL A 42 22.70 -14.02 -11.76
N ARG A 43 22.91 -14.02 -13.09
CA ARG A 43 23.83 -13.07 -13.73
C ARG A 43 23.26 -11.67 -13.73
N GLY A 44 24.07 -10.69 -13.30
CA GLY A 44 23.68 -9.28 -13.26
C GLY A 44 22.55 -8.96 -12.27
N VAL A 45 22.34 -9.84 -11.26
CA VAL A 45 21.35 -9.62 -10.20
C VAL A 45 22.06 -9.14 -8.95
N ASN A 46 21.64 -7.97 -8.47
CA ASN A 46 22.03 -7.47 -7.16
C ASN A 46 21.16 -8.12 -6.08
N ARG A 47 21.78 -8.88 -5.19
CA ARG A 47 21.07 -9.61 -4.13
C ARG A 47 20.39 -8.70 -3.10
N SER A 48 20.81 -7.45 -3.00
CA SER A 48 20.19 -6.46 -2.10
C SER A 48 18.99 -5.77 -2.74
N THR A 49 18.85 -5.80 -4.08
CA THR A 49 17.78 -5.12 -4.82
C THR A 49 17.09 -6.03 -5.86
N PRO A 50 16.65 -7.25 -5.51
CA PRO A 50 16.16 -8.25 -6.46
C PRO A 50 14.87 -7.84 -7.18
N LEU A 51 14.01 -7.00 -6.58
CA LEU A 51 12.79 -6.49 -7.22
C LEU A 51 13.10 -5.36 -8.21
N GLN A 52 14.06 -4.50 -7.91
CA GLN A 52 14.53 -3.48 -8.84
C GLN A 52 15.17 -4.13 -10.08
N ASP A 53 15.95 -5.21 -9.91
CA ASP A 53 16.42 -6.02 -11.05
C ASP A 53 15.26 -6.66 -11.83
N SER A 54 14.21 -7.10 -11.13
CA SER A 54 13.02 -7.67 -11.80
C SER A 54 12.27 -6.62 -12.59
N LEU A 55 12.24 -5.37 -12.13
CA LEU A 55 11.70 -4.24 -12.91
C LEU A 55 12.47 -4.07 -14.23
N ARG A 56 13.80 -4.06 -14.19
CA ARG A 56 14.64 -3.99 -15.39
C ARG A 56 14.38 -5.15 -16.35
N PHE A 57 14.33 -6.38 -15.85
CA PHE A 57 14.01 -7.53 -16.68
C PHE A 57 12.59 -7.45 -17.28
N GLY A 58 11.62 -6.95 -16.54
CA GLY A 58 10.26 -6.76 -17.03
C GLY A 58 10.18 -5.73 -18.16
N ALA A 59 10.95 -4.65 -18.09
CA ALA A 59 11.05 -3.68 -19.17
C ALA A 59 11.63 -4.29 -20.47
N GLU A 60 12.51 -5.28 -20.36
CA GLU A 60 13.10 -5.98 -21.51
C GLU A 60 12.24 -7.14 -22.04
N LEU A 61 11.54 -7.86 -21.16
CA LEU A 61 10.88 -9.14 -21.48
C LEU A 61 9.37 -8.98 -21.70
N GLY A 62 8.79 -7.86 -21.27
CA GLY A 62 7.37 -7.58 -21.45
C GLY A 62 6.53 -7.81 -20.19
N PRO A 63 5.19 -7.78 -20.35
CA PRO A 63 4.22 -7.70 -19.24
C PRO A 63 4.12 -8.96 -18.39
N ILE A 64 4.64 -10.09 -18.86
CA ILE A 64 4.75 -11.34 -18.11
C ILE A 64 6.11 -11.98 -18.40
N PHE A 65 6.81 -12.36 -17.35
CA PHE A 65 8.10 -13.07 -17.49
C PHE A 65 8.34 -13.98 -16.30
N ARG A 66 9.31 -14.88 -16.44
CA ARG A 66 9.70 -15.79 -15.35
C ARG A 66 11.18 -15.66 -15.05
N ARG A 67 11.52 -15.87 -13.77
CA ARG A 67 12.90 -15.96 -13.31
C ARG A 67 13.11 -17.22 -12.49
N LYS A 68 14.26 -17.82 -12.65
CA LYS A 68 14.69 -18.97 -11.85
C LYS A 68 15.84 -18.57 -10.95
N ALA A 69 15.77 -18.93 -9.68
CA ALA A 69 16.85 -18.73 -8.72
C ALA A 69 16.99 -19.97 -7.84
N PHE A 70 18.15 -20.61 -7.86
CA PHE A 70 18.47 -21.78 -7.02
C PHE A 70 17.42 -22.88 -7.02
N GLY A 71 16.96 -23.26 -8.23
CA GLY A 71 15.97 -24.31 -8.42
C GLY A 71 14.52 -23.87 -8.28
N LYS A 72 14.23 -22.67 -7.73
CA LYS A 72 12.88 -22.11 -7.64
C LYS A 72 12.61 -21.19 -8.82
N GLU A 73 11.42 -21.28 -9.39
CA GLU A 73 11.03 -20.46 -10.53
C GLU A 73 9.78 -19.63 -10.19
N PHE A 74 9.81 -18.34 -10.56
CA PHE A 74 8.80 -17.35 -10.23
C PHE A 74 8.26 -16.72 -11.50
N VAL A 75 6.94 -16.51 -11.55
CA VAL A 75 6.27 -15.77 -12.63
C VAL A 75 5.96 -14.36 -12.11
N PHE A 76 6.36 -13.36 -12.90
CA PHE A 76 6.17 -11.94 -12.63
C PHE A 76 5.19 -11.34 -13.63
N ILE A 77 4.31 -10.48 -13.12
CA ILE A 77 3.28 -9.78 -13.88
C ILE A 77 3.49 -8.28 -13.73
N GLY A 78 3.50 -7.57 -14.85
CA GLY A 78 3.60 -6.11 -14.89
C GLY A 78 2.63 -5.45 -15.87
N GLY A 79 1.86 -6.24 -16.63
CA GLY A 79 0.89 -5.72 -17.60
C GLY A 79 -0.48 -5.46 -16.98
N THR A 80 -1.12 -4.37 -17.38
CA THR A 80 -2.42 -3.91 -16.85
C THR A 80 -3.52 -4.93 -17.06
N ARG A 81 -3.61 -5.56 -18.26
CA ARG A 81 -4.62 -6.57 -18.59
C ARG A 81 -4.49 -7.81 -17.69
N LEU A 82 -3.27 -8.27 -17.47
CA LEU A 82 -2.98 -9.42 -16.61
C LEU A 82 -3.28 -9.11 -15.14
N ALA A 83 -2.89 -7.92 -14.66
CA ALA A 83 -3.15 -7.47 -13.30
C ALA A 83 -4.65 -7.26 -13.04
N ALA A 84 -5.41 -6.82 -14.04
CA ALA A 84 -6.86 -6.68 -13.97
C ALA A 84 -7.55 -8.03 -13.82
N ASP A 85 -7.13 -9.04 -14.58
CA ASP A 85 -7.69 -10.38 -14.48
C ASP A 85 -7.34 -11.04 -13.13
N LEU A 86 -6.12 -10.87 -12.62
CA LEU A 86 -5.71 -11.34 -11.29
C LEU A 86 -6.46 -10.64 -10.13
N ALA A 87 -7.16 -9.54 -10.39
CA ALA A 87 -7.97 -8.86 -9.38
C ALA A 87 -9.36 -9.48 -9.19
N ASP A 88 -9.77 -10.40 -10.05
CA ASP A 88 -11.01 -11.16 -9.91
C ASP A 88 -10.91 -12.12 -8.71
N GLU A 89 -11.61 -11.79 -7.62
CA GLU A 89 -11.57 -12.56 -6.36
C GLU A 89 -12.38 -13.85 -6.42
N SER A 90 -13.22 -14.05 -7.42
CA SER A 90 -13.90 -15.34 -7.63
C SER A 90 -12.94 -16.42 -8.13
N ARG A 91 -11.86 -16.03 -8.80
CA ARG A 91 -10.88 -16.91 -9.43
C ARG A 91 -9.50 -16.88 -8.76
N PHE A 92 -9.16 -15.77 -8.12
CA PHE A 92 -7.84 -15.56 -7.55
C PHE A 92 -7.90 -15.03 -6.12
N ALA A 93 -7.03 -15.55 -5.27
CA ALA A 93 -6.88 -15.08 -3.90
C ALA A 93 -5.46 -14.54 -3.63
N LYS A 94 -5.28 -13.88 -2.48
CA LYS A 94 -3.95 -13.49 -2.02
C LYS A 94 -3.09 -14.74 -1.83
N HIS A 95 -1.87 -14.70 -2.31
CA HIS A 95 -0.84 -15.69 -1.99
C HIS A 95 0.13 -15.13 -0.96
N VAL A 96 0.39 -15.88 0.11
CA VAL A 96 1.43 -15.54 1.09
C VAL A 96 2.77 -16.05 0.56
N GLY A 97 3.37 -15.25 -0.34
CA GLY A 97 4.63 -15.57 -1.02
C GLY A 97 5.86 -15.47 -0.13
N LEU A 98 7.03 -15.75 -0.73
CA LEU A 98 8.34 -15.90 -0.07
C LEU A 98 8.67 -14.84 1.00
N GLY A 99 8.62 -13.56 0.64
CA GLY A 99 8.99 -12.46 1.55
C GLY A 99 8.06 -12.38 2.77
N ILE A 100 6.76 -12.50 2.52
CA ILE A 100 5.73 -12.41 3.57
C ILE A 100 5.75 -13.65 4.46
N ALA A 101 5.94 -14.85 3.88
CA ALA A 101 6.01 -16.09 4.65
C ALA A 101 7.16 -16.08 5.67
N ASN A 102 8.28 -15.45 5.33
CA ASN A 102 9.43 -15.32 6.23
C ASN A 102 9.19 -14.35 7.40
N LEU A 103 8.12 -13.58 7.40
CA LEU A 103 7.70 -12.73 8.54
C LEU A 103 6.75 -13.44 9.50
N ARG A 104 6.21 -14.59 9.13
CA ARG A 104 5.28 -15.32 10.00
C ARG A 104 5.84 -15.72 11.37
N PRO A 105 7.15 -15.94 11.57
CA PRO A 105 7.69 -16.15 12.91
C PRO A 105 7.42 -14.99 13.89
N VAL A 106 7.27 -13.76 13.40
CA VAL A 106 6.98 -12.58 14.24
C VAL A 106 5.53 -12.12 14.12
N ALA A 107 4.95 -12.11 12.92
CA ALA A 107 3.61 -11.60 12.67
C ALA A 107 2.52 -12.68 12.60
N GLY A 108 2.87 -13.96 12.63
CA GLY A 108 1.94 -15.10 12.66
C GLY A 108 0.85 -15.04 11.61
N ASP A 109 -0.39 -15.09 12.06
CA ASP A 109 -1.63 -14.92 11.30
C ASP A 109 -2.22 -13.52 11.43
N GLY A 110 -1.38 -12.50 11.65
CA GLY A 110 -1.78 -11.09 11.56
C GLY A 110 -2.33 -10.74 10.18
N LEU A 111 -3.06 -9.64 10.06
CA LEU A 111 -3.76 -9.22 8.82
C LEU A 111 -2.88 -9.28 7.57
N PHE A 112 -1.60 -8.95 7.69
CA PHE A 112 -0.68 -8.94 6.54
C PHE A 112 -0.18 -10.32 6.17
N THR A 113 0.06 -11.21 7.15
CA THR A 113 0.74 -12.50 6.97
C THR A 113 -0.18 -13.72 6.99
N ALA A 114 -1.46 -13.54 7.33
CA ALA A 114 -2.45 -14.61 7.37
C ALA A 114 -2.70 -15.23 5.99
N HIS A 115 -2.78 -16.56 5.95
CA HIS A 115 -3.27 -17.31 4.79
C HIS A 115 -4.80 -17.17 4.64
N ASN A 116 -5.33 -17.48 3.44
CA ASN A 116 -6.77 -17.33 3.16
C ASN A 116 -7.66 -18.27 4.00
N HIS A 117 -7.14 -19.41 4.43
CA HIS A 117 -7.88 -20.40 5.24
C HIS A 117 -7.79 -20.17 6.75
N GLU A 118 -7.03 -19.17 7.20
CA GLU A 118 -6.87 -18.86 8.63
C GLU A 118 -8.01 -17.93 9.09
N PRO A 119 -8.87 -18.36 10.04
CA PRO A 119 -10.08 -17.63 10.42
C PRO A 119 -9.78 -16.29 11.11
N ASN A 120 -8.64 -16.18 11.77
CA ASN A 120 -8.24 -14.97 12.49
C ASN A 120 -8.07 -13.75 11.57
N TRP A 121 -7.89 -13.96 10.25
CA TRP A 121 -7.83 -12.82 9.34
C TRP A 121 -9.18 -12.10 9.27
N GLN A 122 -10.28 -12.86 9.04
CA GLN A 122 -11.61 -12.27 8.94
C GLN A 122 -12.02 -11.62 10.26
N LEU A 123 -11.85 -12.35 11.37
CA LEU A 123 -12.14 -11.85 12.71
C LEU A 123 -11.41 -10.53 13.00
N ALA A 124 -10.10 -10.48 12.76
CA ALA A 124 -9.32 -9.27 13.00
C ALA A 124 -9.71 -8.13 12.03
N HIS A 125 -9.98 -8.44 10.77
CA HIS A 125 -10.41 -7.46 9.79
C HIS A 125 -11.71 -6.78 10.21
N ASP A 126 -12.72 -7.55 10.60
CA ASP A 126 -14.04 -7.03 10.94
C ASP A 126 -14.03 -6.24 12.26
N VAL A 127 -13.25 -6.68 13.24
CA VAL A 127 -13.03 -5.95 14.50
C VAL A 127 -12.31 -4.61 14.26
N LEU A 128 -11.34 -4.58 13.36
CA LEU A 128 -10.43 -3.44 13.18
C LEU A 128 -10.85 -2.45 12.09
N ALA A 129 -11.60 -2.88 11.06
CA ALA A 129 -12.00 -2.03 9.96
C ALA A 129 -12.70 -0.72 10.38
N PRO A 130 -13.58 -0.70 11.43
CA PRO A 130 -14.18 0.54 11.91
C PRO A 130 -13.16 1.56 12.44
N GLY A 131 -11.98 1.11 12.93
CA GLY A 131 -10.88 1.98 13.36
C GLY A 131 -10.20 2.74 12.21
N PHE A 132 -10.57 2.46 10.96
CA PHE A 132 -10.10 3.16 9.75
C PHE A 132 -11.22 3.90 9.02
N SER A 133 -12.36 4.11 9.68
CA SER A 133 -13.46 4.95 9.20
C SER A 133 -13.06 6.43 9.12
N ARG A 134 -13.88 7.24 8.46
CA ARG A 134 -13.67 8.69 8.40
C ARG A 134 -13.70 9.34 9.77
N GLU A 135 -14.59 8.89 10.64
CA GLU A 135 -14.74 9.36 12.01
C GLU A 135 -13.49 9.04 12.84
N ALA A 136 -12.96 7.82 12.70
CA ALA A 136 -11.72 7.42 13.35
C ALA A 136 -10.53 8.27 12.85
N MET A 137 -10.45 8.55 11.54
CA MET A 137 -9.41 9.42 10.98
C MET A 137 -9.50 10.85 11.52
N ALA A 138 -10.71 11.38 11.69
CA ALA A 138 -10.92 12.69 12.29
C ALA A 138 -10.49 12.73 13.78
N ALA A 139 -10.73 11.62 14.51
CA ALA A 139 -10.30 11.49 15.90
C ALA A 139 -8.75 11.37 16.03
N TYR A 140 -8.08 10.73 15.08
CA TYR A 140 -6.60 10.62 15.09
C TYR A 140 -5.88 11.92 14.67
N HIS A 141 -6.56 12.82 13.97
CA HIS A 141 -5.97 14.04 13.40
C HIS A 141 -5.24 14.92 14.41
N PRO A 142 -5.76 15.23 15.63
CA PRO A 142 -5.04 16.03 16.61
C PRO A 142 -3.70 15.41 17.02
N MET A 143 -3.65 14.07 17.20
CA MET A 143 -2.42 13.37 17.53
C MET A 143 -1.41 13.42 16.38
N MET A 144 -1.86 13.29 15.13
CA MET A 144 -1.00 13.46 13.95
C MET A 144 -0.38 14.85 13.88
N LEU A 145 -1.14 15.90 14.24
CA LEU A 145 -0.63 17.27 14.34
C LEU A 145 0.42 17.42 15.44
N GLU A 146 0.20 16.82 16.60
CA GLU A 146 1.17 16.85 17.69
C GLU A 146 2.51 16.21 17.28
N VAL A 147 2.45 15.04 16.66
CA VAL A 147 3.66 14.35 16.17
C VAL A 147 4.36 15.16 15.08
N ALA A 148 3.60 15.72 14.14
CA ALA A 148 4.14 16.61 13.11
C ALA A 148 4.77 17.89 13.70
N ALA A 149 4.24 18.42 14.81
CA ALA A 149 4.84 19.54 15.50
C ALA A 149 6.22 19.22 16.10
N ARG A 150 6.41 17.99 16.63
CA ARG A 150 7.75 17.54 17.09
C ARG A 150 8.74 17.46 15.93
N LEU A 151 8.34 16.95 14.78
CA LEU A 151 9.18 16.93 13.57
C LEU A 151 9.58 18.35 13.17
N THR A 152 8.59 19.24 13.01
CA THR A 152 8.85 20.62 12.54
C THR A 152 9.69 21.42 13.52
N ALA A 153 9.56 21.20 14.83
CA ALA A 153 10.44 21.82 15.82
C ALA A 153 11.92 21.40 15.63
N GLY A 154 12.19 20.15 15.25
CA GLY A 154 13.52 19.70 14.89
C GLY A 154 14.04 20.33 13.59
N TRP A 155 13.18 20.42 12.60
CA TRP A 155 13.51 21.00 11.28
C TRP A 155 13.69 22.52 11.35
N ASP A 156 12.95 23.22 12.24
CA ASP A 156 13.15 24.64 12.48
C ASP A 156 14.54 24.94 13.04
N ARG A 157 15.05 24.11 13.97
CA ARG A 157 16.43 24.22 14.47
C ARG A 157 17.45 23.96 13.36
N ALA A 158 17.25 22.89 12.57
CA ALA A 158 18.13 22.59 11.46
C ALA A 158 18.18 23.74 10.42
N ALA A 159 17.03 24.35 10.10
CA ALA A 159 16.95 25.49 9.20
C ALA A 159 17.66 26.73 9.78
N ALA A 160 17.54 27.00 11.08
CA ALA A 160 18.21 28.12 11.73
C ALA A 160 19.74 27.93 11.76
N ASP A 161 20.20 26.69 11.93
CA ASP A 161 21.63 26.34 11.97
C ASP A 161 22.24 26.14 10.57
N GLY A 162 21.45 26.27 9.49
CA GLY A 162 21.90 25.98 8.12
C GLY A 162 22.27 24.51 7.90
N ALA A 163 21.77 23.61 8.75
CA ALA A 163 22.06 22.18 8.70
C ALA A 163 21.10 21.45 7.76
N THR A 164 21.57 20.31 7.22
CA THR A 164 20.69 19.41 6.45
C THR A 164 19.96 18.42 7.34
N VAL A 165 18.76 18.01 6.95
CA VAL A 165 17.96 17.00 7.64
C VAL A 165 18.11 15.63 6.99
N ASP A 166 18.05 14.57 7.79
CA ASP A 166 18.00 13.16 7.33
C ASP A 166 16.53 12.80 7.06
N VAL A 167 16.12 12.92 5.80
CA VAL A 167 14.70 12.75 5.44
C VAL A 167 14.17 11.35 5.78
N PRO A 168 14.79 10.23 5.36
CA PRO A 168 14.29 8.90 5.71
C PRO A 168 14.26 8.62 7.21
N GLY A 169 15.30 9.07 7.92
CA GLY A 169 15.38 8.92 9.37
C GLY A 169 14.26 9.67 10.10
N ASP A 170 14.02 10.92 9.73
CA ASP A 170 13.00 11.75 10.36
C ASP A 170 11.57 11.35 9.98
N MET A 171 11.34 10.92 8.72
CA MET A 171 10.04 10.35 8.32
C MET A 171 9.75 9.04 9.04
N THR A 172 10.76 8.20 9.30
CA THR A 172 10.61 6.98 10.09
C THR A 172 10.22 7.29 11.54
N LYS A 173 10.84 8.28 12.18
CA LYS A 173 10.44 8.74 13.52
C LYS A 173 9.00 9.23 13.55
N LEU A 174 8.64 10.08 12.60
CA LEU A 174 7.29 10.63 12.47
C LEU A 174 6.24 9.52 12.39
N THR A 175 6.37 8.63 11.42
CA THR A 175 5.35 7.62 11.14
C THR A 175 5.27 6.53 12.22
N LEU A 176 6.40 6.20 12.88
CA LEU A 176 6.38 5.32 14.04
C LEU A 176 5.61 5.95 15.20
N GLU A 177 5.92 7.21 15.55
CA GLU A 177 5.21 7.91 16.63
C GLU A 177 3.73 8.10 16.29
N THR A 178 3.40 8.40 15.03
CA THR A 178 2.01 8.56 14.62
C THR A 178 1.21 7.27 14.84
N ILE A 179 1.65 6.13 14.26
CA ILE A 179 0.90 4.87 14.40
C ILE A 179 0.89 4.36 15.84
N SER A 180 1.98 4.56 16.57
CA SER A 180 2.10 4.11 17.96
C SER A 180 1.18 4.91 18.89
N ARG A 181 1.17 6.23 18.78
CA ARG A 181 0.35 7.09 19.65
C ARG A 181 -1.12 7.07 19.29
N THR A 182 -1.46 7.08 17.99
CA THR A 182 -2.87 7.03 17.56
C THR A 182 -3.50 5.65 17.71
N GLY A 183 -2.73 4.59 17.48
CA GLY A 183 -3.26 3.23 17.48
C GLY A 183 -3.15 2.52 18.84
N PHE A 184 -2.17 2.91 19.66
CA PHE A 184 -1.81 2.14 20.86
C PHE A 184 -1.55 3.03 22.09
N GLY A 185 -1.70 4.36 21.98
CA GLY A 185 -1.45 5.29 23.08
C GLY A 185 -0.01 5.26 23.63
N HIS A 186 0.95 4.81 22.81
CA HIS A 186 2.34 4.61 23.25
C HIS A 186 3.30 5.58 22.55
N ASP A 187 4.15 6.25 23.34
CA ASP A 187 5.20 7.15 22.87
C ASP A 187 6.55 6.44 22.93
N PHE A 188 7.18 6.19 21.78
CA PHE A 188 8.52 5.60 21.71
C PHE A 188 9.66 6.59 22.05
N GLY A 189 9.37 7.88 22.14
CA GLY A 189 10.37 8.93 22.34
C GLY A 189 11.36 9.03 21.19
N SER A 190 10.88 8.88 19.94
CA SER A 190 11.75 8.80 18.76
C SER A 190 12.44 10.13 18.46
N PHE A 191 11.81 11.27 18.79
CA PHE A 191 12.37 12.60 18.53
C PHE A 191 13.41 13.05 19.57
N GLU A 192 13.41 12.43 20.76
CA GLU A 192 14.39 12.65 21.83
C GLU A 192 15.67 11.85 21.61
N ARG A 193 15.69 10.98 20.57
CA ARG A 193 16.80 10.07 20.28
C ARG A 193 17.59 10.50 19.05
N THR A 194 18.91 10.42 19.14
CA THR A 194 19.83 10.59 18.01
C THR A 194 19.95 9.34 17.16
N ARG A 195 19.69 8.15 17.75
CA ARG A 195 19.70 6.85 17.07
C ARG A 195 18.27 6.32 16.97
N PRO A 196 17.97 5.48 15.96
CA PRO A 196 16.67 4.81 15.88
C PRO A 196 16.32 4.08 17.19
N HIS A 197 15.05 4.07 17.55
CA HIS A 197 14.58 3.31 18.70
C HIS A 197 14.97 1.83 18.56
N PRO A 198 15.31 1.11 19.66
CA PRO A 198 15.66 -0.31 19.59
C PRO A 198 14.60 -1.17 18.88
N PHE A 199 13.31 -0.86 19.06
CA PHE A 199 12.21 -1.49 18.34
C PHE A 199 12.39 -1.39 16.81
N VAL A 200 12.70 -0.22 16.27
CA VAL A 200 12.96 -0.02 14.83
C VAL A 200 14.16 -0.84 14.40
N THR A 201 15.23 -0.85 15.20
CA THR A 201 16.46 -1.61 14.90
C THR A 201 16.18 -3.11 14.81
N ALA A 202 15.44 -3.67 15.78
CA ALA A 202 15.07 -5.09 15.81
C ALA A 202 14.16 -5.44 14.62
N MET A 203 13.18 -4.60 14.32
CA MET A 203 12.27 -4.80 13.23
C MET A 203 12.96 -4.75 11.87
N VAL A 204 13.79 -3.72 11.60
CA VAL A 204 14.62 -3.63 10.38
C VAL A 204 15.54 -4.85 10.27
N GLY A 205 16.08 -5.34 11.38
CA GLY A 205 16.84 -6.59 11.46
C GLY A 205 16.05 -7.79 10.97
N THR A 206 14.82 -7.95 11.48
CA THR A 206 13.90 -9.04 11.12
C THR A 206 13.49 -8.97 9.65
N LEU A 207 13.13 -7.80 9.13
CA LEU A 207 12.79 -7.60 7.72
C LEU A 207 13.98 -7.92 6.79
N SER A 208 15.16 -7.45 7.15
CA SER A 208 16.39 -7.73 6.39
C SER A 208 16.78 -9.22 6.42
N TYR A 209 16.55 -9.90 7.53
CA TYR A 209 16.75 -11.34 7.63
C TYR A 209 15.76 -12.11 6.77
N ALA A 210 14.46 -11.75 6.82
CA ALA A 210 13.43 -12.35 6.00
C ALA A 210 13.75 -12.22 4.48
N GLN A 211 14.25 -11.06 4.05
CA GLN A 211 14.68 -10.86 2.66
C GLN A 211 15.88 -11.72 2.28
N ARG A 212 16.88 -11.81 3.15
CA ARG A 212 18.09 -12.65 2.89
C ARG A 212 17.73 -14.12 2.70
N LEU A 213 16.72 -14.62 3.40
CA LEU A 213 16.23 -16.00 3.24
C LEU A 213 15.72 -16.29 1.82
N ASN A 214 15.18 -15.28 1.11
CA ASN A 214 14.69 -15.46 -0.25
C ASN A 214 15.80 -15.70 -1.29
N GLY A 215 17.00 -15.20 -1.03
CA GLY A 215 18.12 -15.21 -1.98
C GLY A 215 19.22 -16.22 -1.71
N LEU A 216 19.11 -17.07 -0.67
CA LEU A 216 20.17 -17.99 -0.29
C LEU A 216 19.75 -19.46 -0.42
N PRO A 217 20.54 -20.29 -1.15
CA PRO A 217 20.27 -21.71 -1.28
C PRO A 217 20.59 -22.51 0.01
N PHE A 218 21.39 -21.97 0.91
CA PHE A 218 21.87 -22.65 2.12
C PHE A 218 21.57 -21.80 3.37
N PRO A 219 20.43 -21.98 4.04
CA PRO A 219 20.09 -21.27 5.29
C PRO A 219 21.13 -21.47 6.41
N ALA A 220 21.86 -22.59 6.39
CA ALA A 220 22.93 -22.87 7.35
C ALA A 220 24.03 -21.79 7.40
N LEU A 221 24.25 -21.06 6.30
CA LEU A 221 25.20 -19.94 6.25
C LEU A 221 24.73 -18.72 7.06
N LEU A 222 23.46 -18.68 7.42
CA LEU A 222 22.86 -17.58 8.19
C LEU A 222 22.73 -17.86 9.69
N ARG A 223 23.38 -18.88 10.24
CA ARG A 223 23.21 -19.27 11.68
C ARG A 223 23.35 -18.11 12.65
N ARG A 224 24.37 -17.22 12.47
CA ARG A 224 24.54 -16.04 13.33
C ARG A 224 23.40 -15.03 13.14
N ALA A 225 23.00 -14.80 11.89
CA ALA A 225 21.87 -13.91 11.57
C ALA A 225 20.54 -14.48 12.09
N ALA A 226 20.35 -15.80 12.02
CA ALA A 226 19.18 -16.48 12.58
C ALA A 226 19.09 -16.28 14.10
N LYS A 227 20.19 -16.51 14.83
CA LYS A 227 20.24 -16.29 16.29
C LYS A 227 19.96 -14.84 16.67
N ARG A 228 20.49 -13.88 15.88
CA ARG A 228 20.18 -12.46 16.09
C ARG A 228 18.71 -12.18 15.83
N ASN A 229 18.15 -12.71 14.74
CA ASN A 229 16.73 -12.56 14.42
C ASN A 229 15.81 -13.15 15.49
N GLU A 230 16.17 -14.27 16.11
CA GLU A 230 15.44 -14.84 17.25
C GLU A 230 15.42 -13.86 18.44
N ALA A 231 16.55 -13.22 18.74
CA ALA A 231 16.64 -12.20 19.78
C ALA A 231 15.84 -10.94 19.42
N ASP A 232 15.90 -10.50 18.16
CA ASP A 232 15.12 -9.37 17.67
C ASP A 232 13.60 -9.65 17.78
N ILE A 233 13.14 -10.86 17.41
CA ILE A 233 11.73 -11.28 17.54
C ILE A 233 11.30 -11.34 19.02
N ALA A 234 12.13 -11.89 19.90
CA ALA A 234 11.83 -11.93 21.33
C ALA A 234 11.66 -10.51 21.88
N PHE A 235 12.58 -9.60 21.56
CA PHE A 235 12.50 -8.20 21.98
C PHE A 235 11.25 -7.49 21.45
N LEU A 236 10.87 -7.73 20.19
CA LEU A 236 9.63 -7.17 19.60
C LEU A 236 8.39 -7.66 20.34
N ASN A 237 8.33 -8.99 20.64
CA ASN A 237 7.22 -9.58 21.38
C ASN A 237 7.14 -9.03 22.80
N ASP A 238 8.25 -8.97 23.52
CA ASP A 238 8.30 -8.44 24.89
C ASP A 238 7.84 -6.99 24.95
N THR A 239 8.31 -6.15 23.99
CA THR A 239 7.90 -4.74 23.88
C THR A 239 6.38 -4.61 23.71
N VAL A 240 5.78 -5.43 22.83
CA VAL A 240 4.33 -5.40 22.60
C VAL A 240 3.56 -5.96 23.80
N ASP A 241 4.06 -7.00 24.44
CA ASP A 241 3.43 -7.56 25.64
C ASP A 241 3.45 -6.57 26.81
N ASP A 242 4.52 -5.78 26.95
CA ASP A 242 4.61 -4.70 27.92
C ASP A 242 3.59 -3.60 27.64
N LEU A 243 3.44 -3.21 26.36
CA LEU A 243 2.46 -2.23 25.91
C LEU A 243 1.03 -2.70 26.22
N VAL A 244 0.68 -3.94 25.86
CA VAL A 244 -0.64 -4.54 26.14
C VAL A 244 -0.89 -4.63 27.66
N ARG A 245 0.13 -5.00 28.43
CA ARG A 245 0.04 -5.10 29.88
C ARG A 245 -0.18 -3.75 30.54
N ALA A 246 0.55 -2.73 30.09
CA ALA A 246 0.39 -1.35 30.57
C ALA A 246 -1.02 -0.82 30.29
N ARG A 247 -1.59 -1.08 29.10
CA ARG A 247 -2.97 -0.69 28.75
C ARG A 247 -3.98 -1.34 29.69
N LYS A 248 -3.87 -2.65 29.92
CA LYS A 248 -4.78 -3.39 30.82
C LYS A 248 -4.69 -2.91 32.26
N ALA A 249 -3.52 -2.51 32.74
CA ALA A 249 -3.32 -1.99 34.08
C ALA A 249 -3.82 -0.53 34.24
N GLY A 250 -3.76 0.26 33.19
CA GLY A 250 -4.18 1.68 33.18
C GLY A 250 -5.69 1.91 33.05
N GLY A 251 -6.50 0.87 32.85
CA GLY A 251 -7.97 0.98 32.89
C GLY A 251 -8.64 1.48 31.61
N GLY A 252 -8.05 1.26 30.46
CA GLY A 252 -8.62 1.60 29.15
C GLY A 252 -7.91 2.77 28.47
N GLY A 253 -8.29 3.07 27.26
CA GLY A 253 -7.79 4.15 26.41
C GLY A 253 -8.95 4.94 25.78
N ASP A 254 -8.62 5.73 24.79
CA ASP A 254 -9.57 6.63 24.10
C ASP A 254 -10.33 5.94 22.95
N GLY A 255 -10.52 4.59 23.01
CA GLY A 255 -11.17 3.83 21.95
C GLY A 255 -10.31 3.62 20.69
N ASP A 256 -9.00 3.56 20.88
CA ASP A 256 -8.02 3.36 19.81
C ASP A 256 -8.02 1.92 19.25
N LEU A 257 -7.07 1.58 18.37
CA LEU A 257 -6.98 0.24 17.78
C LEU A 257 -6.69 -0.83 18.83
N LEU A 258 -5.92 -0.53 19.88
CA LEU A 258 -5.62 -1.50 20.93
C LEU A 258 -6.84 -1.82 21.78
N ASP A 259 -7.64 -0.82 22.14
CA ASP A 259 -8.90 -1.04 22.86
C ASP A 259 -9.87 -1.89 22.03
N ARG A 260 -9.96 -1.61 20.72
CA ARG A 260 -10.75 -2.43 19.81
C ARG A 260 -10.28 -3.90 19.80
N MET A 261 -8.97 -4.13 19.75
CA MET A 261 -8.39 -5.49 19.78
C MET A 261 -8.68 -6.22 21.09
N LEU A 262 -8.70 -5.51 22.21
CA LEU A 262 -8.85 -6.09 23.54
C LEU A 262 -10.33 -6.29 23.92
N GLU A 263 -11.22 -5.39 23.51
CA GLU A 263 -12.57 -5.28 24.04
C GLU A 263 -13.68 -5.61 23.04
N THR A 264 -13.43 -5.43 21.73
CA THR A 264 -14.49 -5.63 20.73
C THR A 264 -14.67 -7.10 20.40
N ALA A 265 -15.92 -7.57 20.51
CA ALA A 265 -16.34 -8.86 19.99
C ALA A 265 -16.79 -8.72 18.53
N HIS A 266 -16.57 -9.75 17.73
CA HIS A 266 -17.08 -9.82 16.36
C HIS A 266 -18.62 -9.70 16.37
N PRO A 267 -19.20 -8.83 15.52
CA PRO A 267 -20.63 -8.50 15.62
C PRO A 267 -21.57 -9.69 15.38
N GLU A 268 -21.16 -10.67 14.57
CA GLU A 268 -22.00 -11.83 14.23
C GLU A 268 -21.70 -13.04 15.10
N THR A 269 -20.42 -13.33 15.40
CA THR A 269 -20.03 -14.56 16.11
C THR A 269 -19.85 -14.38 17.60
N GLY A 270 -19.69 -13.14 18.08
CA GLY A 270 -19.35 -12.83 19.48
C GLY A 270 -17.90 -13.19 19.86
N GLU A 271 -17.11 -13.71 18.94
CA GLU A 271 -15.70 -14.07 19.19
C GLU A 271 -14.84 -12.82 19.39
N ARG A 272 -13.78 -12.98 20.19
CA ARG A 272 -12.77 -11.93 20.44
C ARG A 272 -11.41 -12.39 19.98
N LEU A 273 -10.54 -11.44 19.66
CA LEU A 273 -9.15 -11.74 19.36
C LEU A 273 -8.46 -12.38 20.57
N SER A 274 -7.73 -13.47 20.35
CA SER A 274 -6.88 -14.06 21.38
C SER A 274 -5.72 -13.12 21.72
N ALA A 275 -5.16 -13.25 22.94
CA ALA A 275 -4.01 -12.44 23.34
C ALA A 275 -2.82 -12.57 22.37
N GLU A 276 -2.63 -13.77 21.83
CA GLU A 276 -1.59 -14.02 20.82
C GLU A 276 -1.89 -13.29 19.51
N ASN A 277 -3.14 -13.30 19.03
CA ASN A 277 -3.54 -12.58 17.83
C ASN A 277 -3.47 -11.06 18.03
N VAL A 278 -3.88 -10.53 19.20
CA VAL A 278 -3.67 -9.11 19.54
C VAL A 278 -2.20 -8.71 19.38
N ARG A 279 -1.25 -9.48 19.96
CA ARG A 279 0.18 -9.22 19.80
C ARG A 279 0.59 -9.19 18.33
N ARG A 280 0.15 -10.17 17.54
CA ARG A 280 0.43 -10.26 16.10
C ARG A 280 -0.13 -9.07 15.31
N GLN A 281 -1.32 -8.59 15.67
CA GLN A 281 -1.90 -7.40 15.04
C GLN A 281 -1.12 -6.12 15.40
N VAL A 282 -0.77 -5.92 16.68
CA VAL A 282 0.03 -4.75 17.11
C VAL A 282 1.36 -4.71 16.35
N ILE A 283 2.08 -5.84 16.28
CA ILE A 283 3.32 -5.94 15.51
C ILE A 283 3.05 -5.63 14.02
N THR A 284 1.98 -6.20 13.45
CA THR A 284 1.60 -5.98 12.05
C THR A 284 1.40 -4.49 11.77
N PHE A 285 0.67 -3.77 12.60
CA PHE A 285 0.41 -2.34 12.40
C PHE A 285 1.64 -1.48 12.64
N LEU A 286 2.46 -1.78 13.66
CA LEU A 286 3.71 -1.07 13.90
C LEU A 286 4.70 -1.24 12.74
N VAL A 287 4.77 -2.43 12.14
CA VAL A 287 5.62 -2.69 10.96
C VAL A 287 5.05 -2.02 9.71
N ALA A 288 3.76 -2.25 9.41
CA ALA A 288 3.15 -1.80 8.17
C ALA A 288 2.94 -0.28 8.13
N GLY A 289 2.57 0.32 9.27
CA GLY A 289 2.19 1.73 9.34
C GLY A 289 3.36 2.70 9.23
N HIS A 290 4.55 2.34 9.74
CA HIS A 290 5.64 3.30 9.75
C HIS A 290 6.54 3.20 8.51
N GLU A 291 6.95 2.01 8.07
CA GLU A 291 7.96 1.86 7.01
C GLU A 291 7.44 2.25 5.62
N THR A 292 6.16 1.95 5.33
CA THR A 292 5.56 2.29 4.04
C THR A 292 5.29 3.78 3.89
N THR A 293 4.73 4.42 4.91
CA THR A 293 4.38 5.85 4.87
C THR A 293 5.64 6.72 4.92
N SER A 294 6.65 6.35 5.72
CA SER A 294 7.94 7.06 5.74
C SER A 294 8.66 7.00 4.39
N GLY A 295 8.61 5.84 3.70
CA GLY A 295 9.12 5.70 2.35
C GLY A 295 8.40 6.61 1.34
N ALA A 296 7.06 6.62 1.38
CA ALA A 296 6.23 7.46 0.50
C ALA A 296 6.52 8.96 0.71
N LEU A 297 6.61 9.41 1.96
CA LEU A 297 6.97 10.78 2.30
C LEU A 297 8.39 11.13 1.84
N SER A 298 9.34 10.22 2.04
CA SER A 298 10.73 10.43 1.63
C SER A 298 10.89 10.54 0.11
N PHE A 299 10.23 9.69 -0.66
CA PHE A 299 10.20 9.80 -2.12
C PHE A 299 9.48 11.08 -2.58
N ALA A 300 8.36 11.46 -1.95
CA ALA A 300 7.64 12.68 -2.28
C ALA A 300 8.51 13.93 -2.06
N LEU A 301 9.23 13.99 -0.93
CA LEU A 301 10.15 15.09 -0.62
C LEU A 301 11.33 15.13 -1.58
N HIS A 302 11.85 13.97 -2.01
CA HIS A 302 12.87 13.89 -3.07
C HIS A 302 12.36 14.52 -4.37
N TYR A 303 11.19 14.11 -4.87
CA TYR A 303 10.65 14.68 -6.10
C TYR A 303 10.30 16.16 -5.97
N LEU A 304 9.71 16.58 -4.87
CA LEU A 304 9.40 17.98 -4.61
C LEU A 304 10.67 18.86 -4.59
N SER A 305 11.79 18.34 -4.07
CA SER A 305 13.05 19.09 -4.07
C SER A 305 13.68 19.25 -5.46
N LEU A 306 13.31 18.39 -6.43
CA LEU A 306 13.82 18.41 -7.81
C LEU A 306 12.88 19.07 -8.82
N HIS A 307 11.59 19.28 -8.48
CA HIS A 307 10.56 19.81 -9.38
C HIS A 307 9.98 21.11 -8.82
N PRO A 308 10.66 22.26 -9.02
CA PRO A 308 10.25 23.55 -8.44
C PRO A 308 8.86 24.00 -8.91
N GLU A 309 8.47 23.70 -10.15
CA GLU A 309 7.16 24.02 -10.70
C GLU A 309 6.03 23.24 -10.00
N VAL A 310 6.24 21.94 -9.71
CA VAL A 310 5.31 21.09 -8.95
C VAL A 310 5.21 21.60 -7.53
N THR A 311 6.35 21.92 -6.92
CA THR A 311 6.44 22.42 -5.55
C THR A 311 5.75 23.77 -5.39
N ALA A 312 5.91 24.69 -6.34
CA ALA A 312 5.22 25.98 -6.33
C ALA A 312 3.69 25.81 -6.42
N ARG A 313 3.19 24.91 -7.28
CA ARG A 313 1.74 24.61 -7.36
C ARG A 313 1.20 23.98 -6.07
N ALA A 314 1.92 23.02 -5.49
CA ALA A 314 1.53 22.38 -4.25
C ALA A 314 1.47 23.39 -3.09
N ARG A 315 2.45 24.30 -3.00
CA ARG A 315 2.47 25.41 -2.01
C ARG A 315 1.32 26.36 -2.20
N ALA A 316 1.06 26.78 -3.43
CA ALA A 316 -0.06 27.67 -3.73
C ALA A 316 -1.40 27.04 -3.32
N GLU A 317 -1.57 25.72 -3.48
CA GLU A 317 -2.75 25.02 -2.97
C GLU A 317 -2.81 25.06 -1.44
N VAL A 318 -1.72 24.73 -0.76
CA VAL A 318 -1.65 24.74 0.72
C VAL A 318 -1.95 26.13 1.27
N ASP A 319 -1.31 27.17 0.74
CA ASP A 319 -1.52 28.55 1.18
C ASP A 319 -2.97 28.99 0.97
N ARG A 320 -3.56 28.66 -0.16
CA ARG A 320 -4.96 28.98 -0.47
C ARG A 320 -5.95 28.22 0.42
N VAL A 321 -5.74 26.92 0.65
CA VAL A 321 -6.68 26.06 1.39
C VAL A 321 -6.62 26.30 2.88
N TRP A 322 -5.43 26.53 3.42
CA TRP A 322 -5.23 26.74 4.85
C TRP A 322 -5.32 28.21 5.27
N GLY A 323 -5.15 29.15 4.30
CA GLY A 323 -5.20 30.59 4.59
C GLY A 323 -4.23 30.97 5.71
N ASP A 324 -4.71 31.67 6.72
CA ASP A 324 -3.90 32.10 7.88
C ASP A 324 -3.83 31.05 9.00
N SER A 325 -4.45 29.87 8.81
CA SER A 325 -4.44 28.82 9.82
C SER A 325 -3.04 28.18 9.93
N GLU A 326 -2.42 28.27 11.10
CA GLU A 326 -1.17 27.56 11.40
C GLU A 326 -1.41 26.06 11.66
N VAL A 327 -2.59 25.71 12.14
CA VAL A 327 -3.01 24.34 12.47
C VAL A 327 -4.21 23.98 11.58
N PRO A 328 -4.01 23.21 10.51
CA PRO A 328 -5.11 22.84 9.62
C PRO A 328 -6.07 21.88 10.31
N GLY A 329 -7.38 22.05 10.06
CA GLY A 329 -8.37 21.08 10.46
C GLY A 329 -8.40 19.85 9.53
N TYR A 330 -9.00 18.77 10.00
CA TYR A 330 -9.13 17.50 9.25
C TYR A 330 -9.65 17.71 7.83
N GLU A 331 -10.74 18.47 7.68
CA GLU A 331 -11.37 18.73 6.36
C GLU A 331 -10.50 19.60 5.44
N GLN A 332 -9.62 20.44 6.00
CA GLN A 332 -8.70 21.26 5.21
C GLN A 332 -7.60 20.39 4.59
N VAL A 333 -7.15 19.34 5.28
CA VAL A 333 -6.20 18.37 4.72
C VAL A 333 -6.84 17.62 3.54
N ALA A 334 -8.09 17.20 3.66
CA ALA A 334 -8.81 16.51 2.59
C ALA A 334 -9.00 17.37 1.32
N LYS A 335 -8.93 18.71 1.42
CA LYS A 335 -9.01 19.64 0.30
C LYS A 335 -7.69 19.83 -0.47
N LEU A 336 -6.57 19.32 0.02
CA LEU A 336 -5.25 19.39 -0.65
C LEU A 336 -5.17 18.37 -1.80
N ARG A 337 -5.89 18.64 -2.88
CA ARG A 337 -6.05 17.71 -4.00
C ARG A 337 -4.78 17.57 -4.83
N TYR A 338 -4.04 18.66 -5.02
CA TYR A 338 -2.80 18.62 -5.79
C TYR A 338 -1.65 17.98 -5.00
N VAL A 339 -1.53 18.29 -3.70
CA VAL A 339 -0.61 17.56 -2.80
C VAL A 339 -0.91 16.05 -2.82
N ARG A 340 -2.19 15.67 -2.85
CA ARG A 340 -2.58 14.28 -3.01
C ARG A 340 -2.13 13.68 -4.36
N ARG A 341 -2.24 14.42 -5.47
CA ARG A 341 -1.74 13.97 -6.78
C ARG A 341 -0.22 13.78 -6.77
N VAL A 342 0.53 14.65 -6.10
CA VAL A 342 1.98 14.49 -5.87
C VAL A 342 2.27 13.17 -5.17
N LEU A 343 1.53 12.83 -4.12
CA LEU A 343 1.69 11.58 -3.40
C LEU A 343 1.32 10.36 -4.26
N ASP A 344 0.22 10.42 -5.01
CA ASP A 344 -0.20 9.32 -5.89
C ASP A 344 0.82 9.09 -7.02
N GLU A 345 1.38 10.16 -7.62
CA GLU A 345 2.45 10.05 -8.62
C GLU A 345 3.76 9.51 -8.02
N THR A 346 4.07 9.91 -6.80
CA THR A 346 5.19 9.33 -6.05
C THR A 346 5.01 7.82 -5.87
N LEU A 347 3.83 7.38 -5.44
CA LEU A 347 3.50 5.97 -5.26
C LEU A 347 3.38 5.21 -6.60
N ARG A 348 3.15 5.89 -7.69
CA ARG A 348 3.23 5.30 -9.02
C ARG A 348 4.67 4.93 -9.38
N LEU A 349 5.58 5.86 -9.26
CA LEU A 349 7.00 5.63 -9.59
C LEU A 349 7.69 4.75 -8.55
N TRP A 350 7.42 4.97 -7.27
CA TRP A 350 8.02 4.23 -6.15
C TRP A 350 6.95 3.73 -5.19
N PRO A 351 6.18 2.70 -5.57
CA PRO A 351 5.27 2.04 -4.64
C PRO A 351 6.08 1.41 -3.51
N THR A 352 5.89 1.91 -2.30
CA THR A 352 6.69 1.48 -1.13
C THR A 352 6.49 0.02 -0.77
N ALA A 353 5.31 -0.55 -1.06
CA ALA A 353 5.10 -2.00 -1.16
C ALA A 353 5.18 -2.40 -2.65
N PRO A 354 6.32 -2.89 -3.15
CA PRO A 354 6.59 -2.96 -4.59
C PRO A 354 5.92 -4.12 -5.31
N ALA A 355 5.33 -5.08 -4.59
CA ALA A 355 4.71 -6.25 -5.18
C ALA A 355 3.66 -6.89 -4.26
N PHE A 356 2.73 -7.62 -4.87
CA PHE A 356 1.83 -8.56 -4.18
C PHE A 356 1.65 -9.84 -5.00
N ALA A 357 1.29 -10.94 -4.36
CA ALA A 357 1.10 -12.22 -5.03
C ALA A 357 -0.36 -12.66 -5.03
N ARG A 358 -0.77 -13.29 -6.15
CA ARG A 358 -2.11 -13.87 -6.33
C ARG A 358 -1.98 -15.32 -6.75
N GLU A 359 -2.84 -16.19 -6.22
CA GLU A 359 -2.92 -17.60 -6.56
C GLU A 359 -4.29 -17.96 -7.13
N ALA A 360 -4.31 -18.91 -8.05
CA ALA A 360 -5.52 -19.43 -8.66
C ALA A 360 -6.27 -20.34 -7.68
N LEU A 361 -7.56 -20.10 -7.47
CA LEU A 361 -8.44 -20.89 -6.61
C LEU A 361 -8.89 -22.19 -7.28
N GLU A 362 -8.88 -22.22 -8.60
CA GLU A 362 -9.22 -23.35 -9.47
C GLU A 362 -8.36 -23.36 -10.73
N ASP A 363 -8.47 -24.40 -11.55
CA ASP A 363 -7.85 -24.43 -12.86
C ASP A 363 -8.51 -23.35 -13.74
N THR A 364 -7.69 -22.43 -14.27
CA THR A 364 -8.17 -21.24 -14.98
C THR A 364 -7.21 -20.81 -16.08
N VAL A 365 -7.58 -19.80 -16.86
CA VAL A 365 -6.71 -19.20 -17.88
C VAL A 365 -6.58 -17.70 -17.61
N LEU A 366 -5.39 -17.27 -17.26
CA LEU A 366 -5.09 -15.86 -17.00
C LEU A 366 -5.11 -15.07 -18.31
N ALA A 367 -5.92 -14.02 -18.35
CA ALA A 367 -6.13 -13.12 -19.49
C ALA A 367 -6.48 -13.85 -20.81
N GLY A 368 -7.06 -15.07 -20.73
CA GLY A 368 -7.42 -15.87 -21.90
C GLY A 368 -6.23 -16.55 -22.61
N GLU A 369 -4.99 -16.43 -22.10
CA GLU A 369 -3.79 -16.86 -22.80
C GLU A 369 -2.89 -17.80 -22.00
N HIS A 370 -2.88 -17.67 -20.67
CA HIS A 370 -1.93 -18.36 -19.81
C HIS A 370 -2.62 -19.36 -18.89
N PRO A 371 -2.63 -20.67 -19.21
CA PRO A 371 -3.24 -21.67 -18.35
C PRO A 371 -2.58 -21.72 -16.97
N MET A 372 -3.38 -21.70 -15.92
CA MET A 372 -2.98 -21.84 -14.52
C MET A 372 -3.77 -22.96 -13.87
N ARG A 373 -3.11 -23.85 -13.16
CA ARG A 373 -3.77 -24.84 -12.31
C ARG A 373 -4.06 -24.27 -10.94
N ARG A 374 -5.01 -24.82 -10.24
CA ARG A 374 -5.29 -24.49 -8.84
C ARG A 374 -4.02 -24.45 -8.00
N GLY A 375 -3.83 -23.35 -7.29
CA GLY A 375 -2.65 -23.10 -6.44
C GLY A 375 -1.42 -22.59 -7.19
N ALA A 376 -1.49 -22.42 -8.54
CA ALA A 376 -0.49 -21.64 -9.27
C ALA A 376 -0.56 -20.19 -8.85
N TRP A 377 0.58 -19.52 -8.75
CA TRP A 377 0.61 -18.14 -8.33
C TRP A 377 1.59 -17.29 -9.15
N ALA A 378 1.36 -15.98 -9.15
CA ALA A 378 2.21 -14.98 -9.76
C ALA A 378 2.46 -13.81 -8.82
N LEU A 379 3.59 -13.16 -8.99
CA LEU A 379 3.95 -11.93 -8.30
C LEU A 379 3.66 -10.74 -9.22
N VAL A 380 2.70 -9.90 -8.83
CA VAL A 380 2.44 -8.63 -9.52
C VAL A 380 3.49 -7.62 -9.06
N LEU A 381 4.37 -7.20 -9.98
CA LEU A 381 5.33 -6.13 -9.76
C LEU A 381 4.62 -4.79 -9.97
N ILE A 382 4.28 -4.13 -8.87
CA ILE A 382 3.55 -2.86 -8.91
C ILE A 382 4.35 -1.79 -9.64
N SER A 383 5.67 -1.75 -9.41
CA SER A 383 6.55 -0.80 -10.08
C SER A 383 6.59 -0.97 -11.61
N LEU A 384 6.45 -2.20 -12.12
CA LEU A 384 6.36 -2.47 -13.56
C LEU A 384 4.96 -2.17 -14.09
N LEU A 385 3.91 -2.57 -13.38
CA LEU A 385 2.51 -2.26 -13.69
C LEU A 385 2.29 -0.74 -13.82
N HIS A 386 2.88 0.01 -12.91
CA HIS A 386 2.78 1.48 -12.89
C HIS A 386 3.63 2.17 -13.97
N ARG A 387 4.31 1.40 -14.81
CA ARG A 387 5.10 1.87 -15.96
C ARG A 387 4.65 1.23 -17.27
N ASP A 388 3.56 0.45 -17.24
CA ASP A 388 2.99 -0.15 -18.43
C ASP A 388 2.63 0.92 -19.47
N PRO A 389 3.28 0.94 -20.66
CA PRO A 389 3.05 1.98 -21.66
C PRO A 389 1.61 2.07 -22.17
N GLU A 390 0.87 0.95 -22.14
CA GLU A 390 -0.55 0.92 -22.53
C GLU A 390 -1.43 1.76 -21.59
N ALA A 391 -1.05 1.84 -20.31
CA ALA A 391 -1.80 2.58 -19.31
C ALA A 391 -1.24 3.97 -19.01
N TRP A 392 0.06 4.17 -19.15
CA TRP A 392 0.77 5.36 -18.67
C TRP A 392 1.45 6.18 -19.78
N GLY A 393 1.46 5.67 -21.03
CA GLY A 393 2.08 6.31 -22.16
C GLY A 393 3.61 6.14 -22.23
N PRO A 394 4.24 6.68 -23.28
CA PRO A 394 5.67 6.50 -23.55
C PRO A 394 6.58 7.25 -22.56
N ASP A 395 6.06 8.24 -21.84
CA ASP A 395 6.77 9.04 -20.85
C ASP A 395 6.50 8.57 -19.40
N ALA A 396 6.20 7.28 -19.22
CA ALA A 396 5.85 6.68 -17.92
C ALA A 396 6.93 6.89 -16.83
N GLU A 397 8.19 7.14 -17.20
CA GLU A 397 9.26 7.42 -16.23
C GLU A 397 9.27 8.88 -15.73
N ARG A 398 8.56 9.80 -16.39
CA ARG A 398 8.49 11.20 -15.98
C ARG A 398 7.59 11.35 -14.76
N PHE A 399 8.07 12.13 -13.77
CA PHE A 399 7.27 12.54 -12.63
C PHE A 399 6.29 13.65 -13.04
N ASP A 400 5.00 13.35 -13.04
CA ASP A 400 3.95 14.25 -13.49
C ASP A 400 2.65 14.04 -12.69
N PRO A 401 2.39 14.84 -11.64
CA PRO A 401 1.19 14.74 -10.84
C PRO A 401 -0.12 14.95 -11.59
N ASP A 402 -0.09 15.59 -12.78
CA ASP A 402 -1.29 15.81 -13.59
C ASP A 402 -1.83 14.52 -14.20
N ARG A 403 -1.05 13.43 -14.23
CA ARG A 403 -1.54 12.07 -14.51
C ARG A 403 -2.68 11.65 -13.59
N PHE A 404 -2.79 12.27 -12.40
CA PHE A 404 -3.85 12.03 -11.42
C PHE A 404 -4.94 13.11 -11.45
N ASP A 405 -5.01 13.90 -12.51
CA ASP A 405 -6.19 14.69 -12.79
C ASP A 405 -7.43 13.80 -12.97
N ALA A 406 -8.59 14.31 -12.58
CA ALA A 406 -9.83 13.54 -12.60
C ALA A 406 -10.21 13.01 -14.01
N ALA A 407 -9.87 13.75 -15.07
CA ALA A 407 -10.10 13.31 -16.44
C ALA A 407 -9.14 12.17 -16.82
N GLN A 408 -7.86 12.29 -16.49
CA GLN A 408 -6.85 11.26 -16.73
C GLN A 408 -7.13 9.97 -15.96
N VAL A 409 -7.56 10.09 -14.69
CA VAL A 409 -7.93 8.93 -13.88
C VAL A 409 -9.13 8.18 -14.46
N ARG A 410 -10.14 8.91 -14.98
CA ARG A 410 -11.31 8.28 -15.64
C ARG A 410 -10.97 7.60 -16.96
N ALA A 411 -10.02 8.14 -17.72
CA ALA A 411 -9.61 7.60 -19.01
C ALA A 411 -8.67 6.38 -18.87
N ARG A 412 -8.00 6.24 -17.73
CA ARG A 412 -7.03 5.18 -17.51
C ARG A 412 -7.70 3.82 -17.35
N PRO A 413 -7.13 2.73 -17.90
CA PRO A 413 -7.63 1.38 -17.67
C PRO A 413 -7.76 1.06 -16.17
N ALA A 414 -8.82 0.36 -15.81
CA ALA A 414 -9.01 -0.14 -14.45
C ALA A 414 -7.81 -1.01 -14.05
N HIS A 415 -7.49 -1.00 -12.76
CA HIS A 415 -6.40 -1.79 -12.20
C HIS A 415 -4.96 -1.41 -12.62
N ALA A 416 -4.76 -0.33 -13.42
CA ALA A 416 -3.43 0.17 -13.76
C ALA A 416 -2.68 0.81 -12.59
N PHE A 417 -3.39 1.23 -11.52
CA PHE A 417 -2.80 1.85 -10.32
C PHE A 417 -3.17 1.08 -9.06
N LYS A 418 -2.21 0.39 -8.45
CA LYS A 418 -2.41 -0.57 -7.35
C LYS A 418 -1.43 -0.44 -6.18
N PRO A 419 -1.06 0.77 -5.71
CA PRO A 419 -0.10 0.90 -4.62
C PRO A 419 -0.61 0.34 -3.29
N TRP A 420 -1.92 0.12 -3.17
CA TRP A 420 -2.62 -0.38 -1.97
C TRP A 420 -3.05 -1.85 -2.09
N GLY A 421 -2.61 -2.55 -3.13
CA GLY A 421 -3.08 -3.90 -3.42
C GLY A 421 -4.47 -3.93 -4.06
N THR A 422 -5.20 -5.04 -3.88
CA THR A 422 -6.52 -5.25 -4.52
C THR A 422 -7.42 -6.15 -3.67
N GLY A 423 -8.75 -5.99 -3.85
CA GLY A 423 -9.79 -6.82 -3.25
C GLY A 423 -9.88 -6.71 -1.72
N ALA A 424 -10.45 -7.71 -1.08
CA ALA A 424 -10.64 -7.77 0.37
C ALA A 424 -9.32 -7.67 1.17
N ARG A 425 -8.19 -8.09 0.56
CA ARG A 425 -6.85 -8.03 1.15
C ARG A 425 -6.08 -6.76 0.80
N ALA A 426 -6.75 -5.72 0.26
CA ALA A 426 -6.18 -4.39 0.07
C ALA A 426 -5.78 -3.75 1.41
N CYS A 427 -4.94 -2.71 1.36
CA CYS A 427 -4.45 -2.04 2.57
C CYS A 427 -5.60 -1.44 3.39
N ILE A 428 -5.81 -1.95 4.61
CA ILE A 428 -6.82 -1.44 5.55
C ILE A 428 -6.47 -0.02 6.02
N GLY A 429 -5.18 0.30 6.20
CA GLY A 429 -4.67 1.60 6.64
C GLY A 429 -4.56 2.66 5.54
N ARG A 430 -5.13 2.43 4.34
CA ARG A 430 -5.00 3.35 3.20
C ARG A 430 -5.39 4.80 3.56
N GLN A 431 -6.53 4.99 4.23
CA GLN A 431 -7.00 6.33 4.57
C GLN A 431 -6.11 6.99 5.63
N PHE A 432 -5.63 6.21 6.60
CA PHE A 432 -4.68 6.65 7.61
C PHE A 432 -3.39 7.18 6.97
N ALA A 433 -2.73 6.36 6.16
CA ALA A 433 -1.47 6.71 5.49
C ALA A 433 -1.62 7.93 4.57
N LEU A 434 -2.75 8.02 3.86
CA LEU A 434 -3.01 9.13 2.94
C LEU A 434 -3.28 10.43 3.68
N HIS A 435 -4.03 10.40 4.78
CA HIS A 435 -4.29 11.57 5.59
C HIS A 435 -2.99 12.07 6.25
N GLU A 436 -2.26 11.18 6.91
CA GLU A 436 -0.97 11.48 7.52
C GLU A 436 0.02 12.09 6.51
N ALA A 437 0.23 11.41 5.37
CA ALA A 437 1.19 11.87 4.39
C ALA A 437 0.78 13.22 3.76
N THR A 438 -0.51 13.43 3.48
CA THR A 438 -1.00 14.71 2.93
C THR A 438 -0.86 15.84 3.94
N LEU A 439 -1.18 15.60 5.21
CA LEU A 439 -0.99 16.56 6.31
C LEU A 439 0.47 16.98 6.42
N VAL A 440 1.37 16.00 6.52
CA VAL A 440 2.81 16.24 6.73
C VAL A 440 3.41 16.98 5.53
N LEU A 441 3.12 16.55 4.30
CA LEU A 441 3.59 17.28 3.10
C LEU A 441 3.06 18.70 3.08
N GLY A 442 1.80 18.93 3.42
CA GLY A 442 1.22 20.27 3.51
C GLY A 442 1.94 21.16 4.53
N LEU A 443 2.21 20.64 5.75
CA LEU A 443 2.93 21.37 6.79
C LEU A 443 4.36 21.72 6.36
N LEU A 444 5.08 20.76 5.75
CA LEU A 444 6.45 20.98 5.31
C LEU A 444 6.52 21.95 4.14
N LEU A 445 5.63 21.85 3.16
CA LEU A 445 5.54 22.75 2.01
C LEU A 445 5.21 24.20 2.41
N ARG A 446 4.35 24.36 3.42
CA ARG A 446 4.01 25.67 3.96
C ARG A 446 5.20 26.32 4.67
N ARG A 447 6.00 25.52 5.36
CA ARG A 447 6.99 25.99 6.32
C ARG A 447 8.39 26.17 5.76
N TYR A 448 8.75 25.37 4.72
CA TYR A 448 10.14 25.29 4.25
C TYR A 448 10.28 25.38 2.72
N GLU A 449 11.36 26.04 2.30
CA GLU A 449 12.00 25.83 1.02
C GLU A 449 12.89 24.57 1.12
N LEU A 450 12.68 23.62 0.21
CA LEU A 450 13.44 22.37 0.17
C LEU A 450 14.63 22.53 -0.79
N ARG A 451 15.84 22.32 -0.31
CA ARG A 451 17.06 22.42 -1.09
C ARG A 451 17.66 21.03 -1.29
N ALA A 452 17.61 20.55 -2.54
CA ALA A 452 18.25 19.29 -2.91
C ALA A 452 19.78 19.43 -2.89
N ASP A 453 20.48 18.37 -2.48
CA ASP A 453 21.91 18.25 -2.74
C ASP A 453 22.12 17.90 -4.23
N PRO A 454 22.77 18.77 -5.04
CA PRO A 454 23.00 18.51 -6.46
C PRO A 454 23.88 17.28 -6.73
N ALA A 455 24.67 16.85 -5.74
CA ALA A 455 25.50 15.64 -5.83
C ALA A 455 24.73 14.35 -5.53
N TYR A 456 23.59 14.44 -4.83
CA TYR A 456 22.81 13.25 -4.48
C TYR A 456 22.20 12.60 -5.74
N ARG A 457 22.33 11.29 -5.81
CA ARG A 457 21.64 10.44 -6.81
C ARG A 457 20.79 9.45 -6.05
N LEU A 458 19.52 9.35 -6.42
CA LEU A 458 18.57 8.48 -5.77
C LEU A 458 19.09 7.03 -5.73
N GLN A 459 19.35 6.55 -4.53
CA GLN A 459 19.62 5.16 -4.22
C GLN A 459 18.44 4.64 -3.40
N VAL A 460 18.01 3.42 -3.70
CA VAL A 460 16.82 2.85 -3.08
C VAL A 460 17.19 1.57 -2.36
N THR A 461 17.06 1.59 -1.05
CA THR A 461 17.13 0.39 -0.22
C THR A 461 15.88 -0.45 -0.46
N GLU A 462 16.10 -1.73 -0.68
CA GLU A 462 15.03 -2.71 -0.81
C GLU A 462 15.09 -3.68 0.37
N ARG A 463 14.00 -3.71 1.11
CA ARG A 463 13.74 -4.71 2.14
C ARG A 463 12.44 -5.41 1.76
N LEU A 464 11.44 -5.42 2.62
CA LEU A 464 10.06 -5.71 2.24
C LEU A 464 9.43 -4.49 1.53
N THR A 465 9.91 -3.32 1.88
CA THR A 465 9.50 -2.00 1.38
C THR A 465 10.66 -1.31 0.68
N LEU A 466 10.34 -0.27 -0.11
CA LEU A 466 11.32 0.60 -0.76
C LEU A 466 11.46 1.91 0.01
N MET A 467 12.71 2.38 0.17
CA MET A 467 13.06 3.62 0.86
C MET A 467 14.24 4.30 0.16
N PRO A 468 14.25 5.64 -0.03
CA PRO A 468 15.46 6.36 -0.44
C PRO A 468 16.57 6.15 0.59
N GLU A 469 17.80 5.94 0.12
CA GLU A 469 18.97 5.80 0.99
C GLU A 469 19.77 7.09 1.00
N GLY A 470 20.10 7.58 2.21
CA GLY A 470 21.00 8.73 2.38
C GLY A 470 20.45 10.06 1.85
N LEU A 471 19.14 10.19 1.65
CA LEU A 471 18.53 11.43 1.21
C LEU A 471 18.61 12.49 2.31
N ARG A 472 19.31 13.58 2.02
CA ARG A 472 19.40 14.76 2.88
C ARG A 472 18.91 15.98 2.13
N LEU A 473 18.22 16.89 2.85
CA LEU A 473 17.75 18.16 2.29
C LEU A 473 18.23 19.32 3.15
N GLY A 474 18.65 20.40 2.50
CA GLY A 474 18.79 21.70 3.12
C GLY A 474 17.40 22.34 3.28
N LEU A 475 17.24 23.16 4.29
CA LEU A 475 15.99 23.83 4.62
C LEU A 475 16.20 25.33 4.79
N GLU A 476 15.28 26.11 4.24
CA GLU A 476 15.15 27.54 4.55
C GLU A 476 13.71 27.78 5.03
N ARG A 477 13.55 28.59 6.07
CA ARG A 477 12.20 28.95 6.54
C ARG A 477 11.51 29.81 5.49
N ARG A 478 10.28 29.45 5.20
CA ARG A 478 9.42 30.18 4.27
C ARG A 478 8.47 31.09 5.04
N THR A 479 8.27 32.29 4.54
CA THR A 479 7.15 33.13 4.94
C THR A 479 5.98 32.82 4.01
N PRO A 480 4.87 32.24 4.50
CA PRO A 480 3.70 31.99 3.67
C PRO A 480 3.20 33.29 3.03
N ALA A 481 2.75 33.22 1.77
CA ALA A 481 2.08 34.36 1.17
C ALA A 481 0.79 34.67 1.99
N PRO A 482 0.48 35.94 2.30
CA PRO A 482 -0.76 36.28 2.95
C PRO A 482 -1.93 35.76 2.11
N GLY A 483 -2.82 35.01 2.75
CA GLY A 483 -3.97 34.41 2.10
C GLY A 483 -4.83 35.50 1.47
N LYS A 484 -4.89 35.57 0.14
CA LYS A 484 -5.97 36.31 -0.52
C LYS A 484 -7.25 35.59 -0.15
N ALA A 485 -8.15 36.25 0.56
CA ALA A 485 -9.50 35.75 0.80
C ALA A 485 -10.09 35.32 -0.54
N VAL A 486 -10.50 34.07 -0.63
CA VAL A 486 -11.23 33.57 -1.79
C VAL A 486 -12.57 34.29 -1.76
N GLU A 487 -12.78 35.28 -2.64
CA GLU A 487 -14.13 35.68 -3.01
C GLU A 487 -14.81 34.44 -3.57
N ASP A 488 -15.80 34.00 -2.83
CA ASP A 488 -16.63 32.84 -3.17
C ASP A 488 -17.49 33.22 -4.39
N HIS A 489 -16.97 32.98 -5.59
CA HIS A 489 -17.72 33.17 -6.85
C HIS A 489 -18.78 32.08 -7.05
N THR A 490 -19.40 31.61 -5.97
CA THR A 490 -20.69 30.93 -6.01
C THR A 490 -21.82 31.89 -5.67
N ALA A 491 -21.78 33.11 -6.21
CA ALA A 491 -22.99 33.92 -6.29
C ALA A 491 -23.82 33.30 -7.42
N THR A 492 -24.74 32.42 -7.06
CA THR A 492 -25.88 32.02 -7.86
C THR A 492 -26.62 33.29 -8.31
N ALA A 493 -26.62 33.53 -9.61
CA ALA A 493 -27.53 34.50 -10.19
C ALA A 493 -28.97 34.19 -9.71
N PRO A 494 -29.78 35.21 -9.36
CA PRO A 494 -31.14 34.96 -8.95
C PRO A 494 -31.91 34.36 -10.14
N LEU A 495 -32.43 33.15 -9.94
CA LEU A 495 -33.42 32.57 -10.86
C LEU A 495 -34.65 33.48 -10.83
N GLU A 496 -34.91 34.19 -11.93
CA GLU A 496 -36.17 34.85 -12.17
C GLU A 496 -37.31 33.81 -12.06
N LYS A 497 -38.23 34.06 -11.16
CA LYS A 497 -39.43 33.27 -11.01
C LYS A 497 -40.34 33.48 -12.25
N PRO A 498 -40.80 32.42 -12.91
CA PRO A 498 -41.91 32.59 -13.89
C PRO A 498 -43.17 32.94 -13.10
N THR A 499 -43.79 34.07 -13.47
CA THR A 499 -45.12 34.46 -13.06
C THR A 499 -46.13 33.46 -13.63
N ASN A 500 -46.82 32.74 -12.77
CA ASN A 500 -47.99 31.95 -13.14
C ASN A 500 -49.20 32.47 -12.38
N THR A 501 -50.14 33.01 -13.14
CA THR A 501 -51.45 33.48 -12.70
C THR A 501 -52.44 32.32 -12.65
N GLY A 502 -52.96 32.03 -11.46
CA GLY A 502 -54.22 31.51 -11.00
C GLY A 502 -54.72 30.12 -11.42
N PRO A 503 -55.78 29.60 -10.80
CA PRO A 503 -56.50 30.04 -9.61
C PRO A 503 -56.62 29.00 -8.48
N THR A 504 -57.10 29.49 -7.33
CA THR A 504 -57.57 28.89 -6.08
C THR A 504 -58.36 27.56 -6.20
N ASP A 505 -58.15 26.59 -5.28
CA ASP A 505 -59.09 26.25 -4.20
C ASP A 505 -58.68 25.04 -3.33
N THR A 506 -58.87 25.26 -2.05
CA THR A 506 -59.34 24.43 -0.93
C THR A 506 -58.69 23.12 -0.49
N ASP A 507 -58.28 23.20 0.78
CA ASP A 507 -58.52 22.27 1.93
C ASP A 507 -58.14 20.78 1.85
N LEU A 508 -57.32 20.32 2.77
CA LEU A 508 -57.62 19.51 3.98
C LEU A 508 -56.43 18.67 4.47
N THR A 509 -56.05 18.97 5.69
CA THR A 509 -55.71 18.07 6.84
C THR A 509 -54.76 16.89 6.73
N SER A 510 -53.68 17.02 7.53
CA SER A 510 -53.13 16.05 8.52
C SER A 510 -52.89 14.58 8.14
N ALA A 511 -51.67 14.15 8.24
CA ALA A 511 -51.22 13.03 9.09
C ALA A 511 -49.71 12.75 8.89
N GLY A 512 -49.03 12.41 10.00
CA GLY A 512 -47.60 12.28 10.12
C GLY A 512 -47.00 10.96 9.54
N PRO A 513 -45.69 10.81 9.63
CA PRO A 513 -44.98 9.78 8.87
C PRO A 513 -44.85 8.45 9.62
N THR A 514 -45.12 7.37 8.93
CA THR A 514 -44.73 6.01 9.37
C THR A 514 -43.58 5.47 8.53
N ASN A 515 -42.62 4.95 9.27
CA ASN A 515 -41.41 4.28 8.89
C ASN A 515 -41.73 2.88 8.30
N SER A 516 -41.20 2.52 7.12
CA SER A 516 -41.05 1.12 6.72
C SER A 516 -39.94 0.96 5.67
N GLY A 517 -38.92 0.17 6.01
CA GLY A 517 -37.80 -0.20 5.15
C GLY A 517 -38.19 -1.26 4.10
N PRO A 518 -37.36 -1.48 3.08
CA PRO A 518 -37.64 -2.42 2.02
C PRO A 518 -37.19 -3.84 2.38
N THR A 519 -38.16 -4.75 2.25
CA THR A 519 -38.00 -6.21 2.30
C THR A 519 -37.58 -6.75 0.92
N HIS A 520 -36.74 -7.78 0.93
CA HIS A 520 -36.37 -8.64 -0.20
C HIS A 520 -37.59 -9.41 -0.76
N PRO A 521 -37.62 -9.76 -2.05
CA PRO A 521 -38.43 -10.86 -2.51
C PRO A 521 -37.61 -12.11 -2.87
N ASP A 522 -38.21 -13.23 -2.47
CA ASP A 522 -37.79 -14.61 -2.61
C ASP A 522 -37.76 -15.15 -4.05
N LEU A 523 -36.94 -16.17 -4.22
CA LEU A 523 -36.80 -17.06 -5.37
C LEU A 523 -37.98 -18.05 -5.50
N ALA A 524 -38.53 -18.17 -6.71
CA ALA A 524 -39.16 -19.41 -7.17
C ALA A 524 -39.15 -19.47 -8.71
N GLY A 525 -38.50 -20.50 -9.29
CA GLY A 525 -38.61 -20.81 -10.71
C GLY A 525 -39.92 -21.53 -11.06
N PRO A 526 -40.20 -21.71 -12.35
CA PRO A 526 -39.95 -22.99 -13.00
C PRO A 526 -39.45 -22.90 -14.48
N GLY A 527 -38.73 -23.91 -14.95
CA GLY A 527 -38.48 -24.15 -16.37
C GLY A 527 -39.65 -24.90 -17.05
N PRO A 528 -39.48 -25.57 -18.21
CA PRO A 528 -38.70 -25.19 -19.40
C PRO A 528 -39.57 -25.20 -20.68
N THR A 529 -39.07 -24.75 -21.83
CA THR A 529 -39.26 -25.29 -23.20
C THR A 529 -39.17 -24.18 -24.27
N GLY A 530 -38.48 -24.48 -25.37
CA GLY A 530 -38.57 -23.64 -26.55
C GLY A 530 -37.28 -23.56 -27.39
N THR A 531 -37.10 -24.54 -28.26
CA THR A 531 -36.11 -24.58 -29.35
C THR A 531 -36.28 -23.39 -30.31
N ALA A 532 -35.17 -22.72 -30.66
CA ALA A 532 -35.08 -21.89 -31.86
C ALA A 532 -33.68 -22.01 -32.48
N ALA A 533 -33.66 -22.14 -33.80
CA ALA A 533 -32.56 -22.44 -34.68
C ALA A 533 -31.54 -21.29 -34.85
N PRO A 534 -30.29 -21.55 -35.31
CA PRO A 534 -29.24 -20.56 -35.42
C PRO A 534 -29.32 -19.70 -36.68
N ALA A 535 -28.98 -18.42 -36.54
CA ALA A 535 -28.83 -17.48 -37.65
C ALA A 535 -27.45 -17.58 -38.31
N PRO A 536 -27.29 -17.22 -39.60
CA PRO A 536 -26.07 -17.46 -40.36
C PRO A 536 -24.98 -16.40 -40.13
N ALA A 537 -23.71 -16.85 -40.32
CA ALA A 537 -22.51 -16.05 -40.20
C ALA A 537 -22.37 -14.98 -41.30
N PRO A 538 -21.74 -13.83 -41.06
CA PRO A 538 -21.44 -12.83 -42.07
C PRO A 538 -20.13 -13.18 -42.84
N ALA A 539 -20.14 -12.84 -44.13
CA ALA A 539 -19.13 -13.09 -45.14
C ALA A 539 -17.84 -12.29 -44.93
N SER A 540 -16.70 -12.88 -45.30
CA SER A 540 -15.37 -12.28 -45.31
C SER A 540 -15.19 -11.26 -46.45
N PRO A 541 -14.45 -10.17 -46.26
CA PRO A 541 -14.05 -9.25 -47.32
C PRO A 541 -12.79 -9.75 -48.09
N PRO A 542 -12.57 -9.30 -49.35
CA PRO A 542 -11.58 -9.83 -50.26
C PRO A 542 -10.17 -9.29 -50.00
N GLY A 543 -9.18 -10.11 -50.36
CA GLY A 543 -7.76 -9.90 -50.17
C GLY A 543 -7.15 -8.73 -50.94
N CYS A 544 -6.08 -8.21 -50.38
CA CYS A 544 -5.12 -7.31 -51.05
C CYS A 544 -3.73 -7.96 -51.10
N PRO A 545 -2.94 -7.73 -52.15
CA PRO A 545 -1.83 -8.58 -52.54
C PRO A 545 -0.50 -8.31 -51.80
N VAL A 546 0.23 -9.39 -51.65
CA VAL A 546 1.60 -9.48 -51.10
C VAL A 546 2.61 -8.86 -52.05
N HIS A 547 3.40 -7.88 -51.57
CA HIS A 547 4.66 -7.49 -52.21
C HIS A 547 5.83 -8.16 -51.46
N ARG A 548 6.60 -8.97 -52.20
CA ARG A 548 7.93 -9.43 -51.79
C ARG A 548 8.96 -8.35 -52.18
N PRO A 549 9.94 -8.05 -51.35
CA PRO A 549 11.19 -7.46 -51.83
C PRO A 549 12.16 -8.54 -52.26
N ALA A 550 12.84 -8.25 -53.36
CA ALA A 550 13.98 -9.00 -53.87
C ALA A 550 15.28 -8.39 -53.31
N ASP A 551 16.27 -9.29 -53.16
CA ASP A 551 17.73 -9.17 -52.95
C ASP A 551 18.20 -8.71 -51.56
#